data_e4ebacffdf57f6974be8b4bc60f5747a
#
_entry.id   e4ebacffdf57f6974be8b4bc60f5747a
#
_cell.length_a   1.000
_cell.length_b   1.000
_cell.length_c   1.000
_cell.angle_alpha   90.00
_cell.angle_beta   90.00
_cell.angle_gamma   90.00
#
_symmetry.space_group_name_H-M   'P 1'
#
loop_
_entity.id
_entity.type
_entity.pdbx_description
1 polymer ?
#
loop_
_entity_poly.entity_id
_entity_poly.type
_entity_poly.pdbx_seq_one_letter_code
_entity_poly.pdbx_strand_id
1 'polypeptide(L)'
;MKQSLRFSVSFAVVTILLVHPISMRTAAARTSTNSVSIPPSKDKQAPIPSSAEMSRQRELLAKLHDYSFVDPKRSYTLPELVDLAQRHNPLTRISWEMAVQAAASTGMTEAQFYPTLTVESSYGGGYWSQNLSGAKSQSGIVVPVNFDDQASGNYSSLSAGVNLRYTLFDFGQRIASTKAAKRTQTAANLSFNATHQQITFQVTQAYYTLETDRRLIETAEISAKSAENVLESTQAKYDQGLLTEPALLQAKQAKAQAAFDVVNARSNREVARLNLIQLIGAEPECGLKVAPYDFSRLDSRLQAPLDQFVQSSLKQKPDLLAKVAKALAAEQSLRATKAGTLPQFSLKGVQNYQDFNTTINGGAIHNVGLSFQNYAGSVNVEWPFFDGGLNRNKVKQADSSWREANEAVLLARDEAVATVWRSYTTAKASLQRKQSADDLLKASQASYDSLMASFNLGRTSIQDVLTAQTSLAKAMATKAECDQSIASSLATLAYSSGQL
;
A
#
# COMPACT_ATOMS: atom_id res chain seq x y z
N MET A 1 25.12 -35.92 20.34
CA MET A 1 26.08 -35.09 21.08
C MET A 1 25.28 -34.03 21.83
N LYS A 2 25.15 -34.18 23.15
CA LYS A 2 24.46 -33.24 24.06
C LYS A 2 25.44 -32.15 24.44
N GLN A 3 25.18 -30.90 24.04
CA GLN A 3 25.82 -29.73 24.62
C GLN A 3 24.85 -29.06 25.58
N SER A 4 25.15 -29.19 26.86
CA SER A 4 24.49 -28.51 27.97
C SER A 4 25.05 -27.07 28.04
N LEU A 5 24.26 -26.06 27.64
CA LEU A 5 24.55 -24.66 27.95
C LEU A 5 24.18 -24.39 29.42
N ARG A 6 25.22 -24.23 30.26
CA ARG A 6 25.10 -23.67 31.60
C ARG A 6 25.00 -22.14 31.47
N PHE A 7 23.81 -21.58 31.70
CA PHE A 7 23.67 -20.13 31.91
C PHE A 7 24.12 -19.78 33.31
N SER A 8 25.29 -19.15 33.42
CA SER A 8 25.73 -18.45 34.60
C SER A 8 25.08 -17.06 34.61
N VAL A 9 24.11 -16.83 35.51
CA VAL A 9 23.51 -15.51 35.70
C VAL A 9 24.46 -14.72 36.61
N SER A 10 25.34 -13.92 36.05
CA SER A 10 26.09 -12.89 36.77
C SER A 10 25.15 -11.73 37.07
N PHE A 11 24.84 -11.55 38.35
CA PHE A 11 24.16 -10.34 38.85
C PHE A 11 25.11 -9.15 38.72
N ALA A 12 24.98 -8.39 37.66
CA ALA A 12 25.60 -7.08 37.56
C ALA A 12 24.78 -6.08 38.41
N VAL A 13 25.39 -5.65 39.52
CA VAL A 13 24.89 -4.54 40.33
C VAL A 13 24.93 -3.28 39.49
N VAL A 14 23.76 -2.80 39.05
CA VAL A 14 23.61 -1.51 38.37
C VAL A 14 23.78 -0.42 39.44
N THR A 15 24.94 0.21 39.46
CA THR A 15 25.22 1.40 40.26
C THR A 15 24.43 2.56 39.68
N ILE A 16 23.40 2.99 40.41
CA ILE A 16 22.57 4.16 40.03
C ILE A 16 23.44 5.42 40.27
N LEU A 17 23.78 6.10 39.19
CA LEU A 17 24.39 7.43 39.21
C LEU A 17 23.39 8.43 39.81
N LEU A 18 23.81 9.01 40.95
CA LEU A 18 23.14 10.14 41.59
C LEU A 18 23.05 11.32 40.65
N VAL A 19 21.84 11.59 40.19
CA VAL A 19 21.51 12.80 39.43
C VAL A 19 21.33 13.94 40.43
N HIS A 20 22.08 15.02 40.23
CA HIS A 20 21.99 16.27 41.02
C HIS A 20 20.62 16.90 40.90
N PRO A 21 20.13 17.57 41.93
CA PRO A 21 18.80 18.21 41.91
C PRO A 21 18.78 19.39 40.95
N ILE A 22 18.04 19.26 39.87
CA ILE A 22 17.69 20.38 39.01
C ILE A 22 16.60 21.19 39.73
N SER A 23 16.90 22.45 40.03
CA SER A 23 15.93 23.39 40.60
C SER A 23 14.77 23.61 39.65
N MET A 24 13.61 23.00 39.92
CA MET A 24 12.38 23.32 39.19
C MET A 24 11.76 24.61 39.71
N ARG A 25 11.70 25.64 38.87
CA ARG A 25 10.84 26.79 39.08
C ARG A 25 9.38 26.31 38.99
N THR A 26 8.64 26.52 40.09
CA THR A 26 7.19 26.26 40.17
C THR A 26 6.45 27.11 39.15
N ALA A 27 5.97 26.50 38.07
CA ALA A 27 4.94 27.08 37.21
C ALA A 27 3.57 26.71 37.79
N ALA A 28 2.82 27.71 38.24
CA ALA A 28 1.46 27.54 38.75
C ALA A 28 0.55 26.98 37.63
N ALA A 29 0.07 25.76 37.80
CA ALA A 29 -0.92 25.16 36.94
C ALA A 29 -2.28 25.83 37.17
N ARG A 30 -2.73 26.64 36.21
CA ARG A 30 -4.13 27.08 36.15
C ARG A 30 -4.96 25.89 35.66
N THR A 31 -5.79 25.34 36.53
CA THR A 31 -6.85 24.40 36.17
C THR A 31 -7.90 25.11 35.32
N SER A 32 -7.88 24.93 34.02
CA SER A 32 -8.99 25.27 33.15
C SER A 32 -9.88 24.04 32.99
N THR A 33 -11.06 24.08 33.61
CA THR A 33 -12.16 23.15 33.32
C THR A 33 -12.68 23.46 31.91
N ASN A 34 -12.19 22.73 30.90
CA ASN A 34 -12.77 22.78 29.56
C ASN A 34 -13.96 21.83 29.49
N SER A 35 -15.16 22.39 29.62
CA SER A 35 -16.39 21.77 29.14
C SER A 35 -16.28 21.61 27.62
N VAL A 36 -16.33 20.36 27.14
CA VAL A 36 -16.42 20.06 25.72
C VAL A 36 -17.78 20.50 25.20
N SER A 37 -17.88 21.71 24.68
CA SER A 37 -19.01 22.16 23.86
C SER A 37 -18.76 21.74 22.42
N ILE A 38 -19.63 20.89 21.89
CA ILE A 38 -19.69 20.53 20.46
C ILE A 38 -20.08 21.80 19.70
N PRO A 39 -19.22 22.34 18.80
CA PRO A 39 -19.57 23.51 18.02
C PRO A 39 -20.56 23.13 16.91
N PRO A 40 -21.53 24.01 16.55
CA PRO A 40 -22.45 23.76 15.47
C PRO A 40 -21.72 23.73 14.13
N SER A 41 -22.09 22.76 13.31
CA SER A 41 -21.62 22.60 11.92
C SER A 41 -22.01 23.81 11.08
N LYS A 42 -21.04 24.65 10.70
CA LYS A 42 -21.04 25.45 9.45
C LYS A 42 -19.62 25.90 9.14
N ASP A 43 -19.15 25.50 7.98
CA ASP A 43 -18.02 26.07 7.21
C ASP A 43 -16.75 26.45 8.02
N LYS A 44 -16.05 25.44 8.54
CA LYS A 44 -14.62 25.60 8.79
C LYS A 44 -13.85 24.77 7.79
N GLN A 45 -13.35 25.43 6.75
CA GLN A 45 -12.22 24.92 5.97
C GLN A 45 -11.16 24.41 6.95
N ALA A 46 -10.60 23.23 6.65
CA ALA A 46 -9.50 22.71 7.44
C ALA A 46 -8.44 23.80 7.65
N PRO A 47 -7.87 23.96 8.85
CA PRO A 47 -6.89 25.01 9.12
C PRO A 47 -5.75 24.89 8.12
N ILE A 48 -5.47 25.99 7.41
CA ILE A 48 -4.33 26.07 6.50
C ILE A 48 -3.08 25.83 7.34
N PRO A 49 -2.19 24.88 6.95
CA PRO A 49 -0.98 24.58 7.69
C PRO A 49 -0.16 25.85 7.91
N SER A 50 0.46 25.98 9.07
CA SER A 50 1.34 27.12 9.37
C SER A 50 2.48 27.20 8.34
N SER A 51 3.05 28.40 8.15
CA SER A 51 4.18 28.58 7.23
C SER A 51 5.37 27.67 7.54
N ALA A 52 5.59 27.36 8.82
CA ALA A 52 6.63 26.42 9.28
C ALA A 52 6.31 24.97 8.91
N GLU A 53 5.04 24.55 8.99
CA GLU A 53 4.61 23.22 8.53
C GLU A 53 4.71 23.08 7.01
N MET A 54 4.31 24.09 6.26
CA MET A 54 4.47 24.12 4.80
C MET A 54 5.95 24.07 4.40
N SER A 55 6.84 24.75 5.14
CA SER A 55 8.29 24.68 4.88
C SER A 55 8.86 23.28 5.15
N ARG A 56 8.45 22.62 6.25
CA ARG A 56 8.81 21.22 6.54
C ARG A 56 8.28 20.25 5.49
N GLN A 57 7.05 20.45 5.02
CA GLN A 57 6.49 19.61 3.95
C GLN A 57 7.26 19.78 2.64
N ARG A 58 7.64 21.02 2.27
CA ARG A 58 8.48 21.28 1.08
C ARG A 58 9.87 20.66 1.21
N GLU A 59 10.49 20.75 2.38
CA GLU A 59 11.79 20.13 2.65
C GLU A 59 11.72 18.59 2.57
N LEU A 60 10.65 18.00 3.10
CA LEU A 60 10.41 16.55 2.96
C LEU A 60 10.21 16.15 1.50
N LEU A 61 9.40 16.90 0.74
CA LEU A 61 9.21 16.65 -0.68
C LEU A 61 10.53 16.77 -1.46
N ALA A 62 11.35 17.78 -1.16
CA ALA A 62 12.64 17.96 -1.82
C ALA A 62 13.64 16.83 -1.52
N LYS A 63 13.62 16.25 -0.30
CA LYS A 63 14.49 15.15 0.11
C LYS A 63 14.06 13.79 -0.46
N LEU A 64 12.79 13.64 -0.86
CA LEU A 64 12.25 12.39 -1.39
C LEU A 64 12.53 12.20 -2.89
N HIS A 65 13.14 13.18 -3.56
CA HIS A 65 13.28 13.23 -5.01
C HIS A 65 14.73 12.99 -5.45
N ASP A 66 15.10 11.71 -5.62
CA ASP A 66 16.26 11.32 -6.43
C ASP A 66 15.76 10.57 -7.69
N TYR A 67 15.67 11.31 -8.81
CA TYR A 67 15.17 10.78 -10.10
C TYR A 67 16.29 10.56 -11.12
N SER A 68 17.56 10.63 -10.74
CA SER A 68 18.72 10.60 -11.64
C SER A 68 19.04 9.22 -12.23
N PHE A 69 18.15 8.23 -12.07
CA PHE A 69 18.39 6.84 -12.48
C PHE A 69 18.09 6.54 -13.96
N VAL A 70 17.51 7.48 -14.71
CA VAL A 70 17.25 7.32 -16.16
C VAL A 70 18.32 8.03 -16.95
N ASP A 71 19.05 7.29 -17.80
CA ASP A 71 20.02 7.87 -18.74
C ASP A 71 19.31 8.29 -20.04
N PRO A 72 19.26 9.59 -20.39
CA PRO A 72 18.58 10.08 -21.60
C PRO A 72 19.27 9.66 -22.90
N LYS A 73 20.50 9.15 -22.85
CA LYS A 73 21.25 8.68 -24.04
C LYS A 73 20.96 7.23 -24.38
N ARG A 74 20.46 6.46 -23.43
CA ARG A 74 20.16 5.03 -23.57
C ARG A 74 18.73 4.80 -24.02
N SER A 75 18.52 3.81 -24.89
CA SER A 75 17.19 3.30 -25.24
C SER A 75 16.87 2.07 -24.40
N TYR A 76 15.74 2.07 -23.70
CA TYR A 76 15.33 1.02 -22.77
C TYR A 76 14.37 0.03 -23.41
N THR A 77 14.64 -1.24 -23.20
CA THR A 77 13.75 -2.36 -23.57
C THR A 77 12.66 -2.58 -22.52
N LEU A 78 11.59 -3.30 -22.87
CA LEU A 78 10.51 -3.62 -21.93
C LEU A 78 11.00 -4.28 -20.63
N PRO A 79 11.88 -5.30 -20.62
CA PRO A 79 12.40 -5.87 -19.38
C PRO A 79 13.15 -4.88 -18.49
N GLU A 80 13.93 -3.97 -19.12
CA GLU A 80 14.65 -2.93 -18.38
C GLU A 80 13.71 -1.89 -17.77
N LEU A 81 12.64 -1.52 -18.47
CA LEU A 81 11.61 -0.61 -17.96
C LEU A 81 10.84 -1.23 -16.76
N VAL A 82 10.55 -2.53 -16.84
CA VAL A 82 9.96 -3.29 -15.75
C VAL A 82 10.88 -3.32 -14.54
N ASP A 83 12.17 -3.60 -14.72
CA ASP A 83 13.16 -3.60 -13.62
C ASP A 83 13.28 -2.21 -12.97
N LEU A 84 13.33 -1.15 -13.77
CA LEU A 84 13.33 0.22 -13.24
C LEU A 84 12.05 0.52 -12.44
N ALA A 85 10.88 0.18 -12.96
CA ALA A 85 9.62 0.37 -12.26
C ALA A 85 9.55 -0.41 -10.95
N GLN A 86 9.97 -1.67 -10.94
CA GLN A 86 10.00 -2.48 -9.72
C GLN A 86 10.91 -1.90 -8.63
N ARG A 87 12.01 -1.26 -9.01
CA ARG A 87 12.97 -0.65 -8.06
C ARG A 87 12.54 0.73 -7.58
N HIS A 88 11.93 1.54 -8.44
CA HIS A 88 11.74 2.96 -8.16
C HIS A 88 10.27 3.37 -7.96
N ASN A 89 9.30 2.53 -8.36
CA ASN A 89 7.88 2.86 -8.17
C ASN A 89 7.52 2.92 -6.68
N PRO A 90 6.90 4.01 -6.19
CA PRO A 90 6.51 4.15 -4.80
C PRO A 90 5.57 3.05 -4.29
N LEU A 91 4.69 2.49 -5.14
CA LEU A 91 3.78 1.40 -4.75
C LEU A 91 4.55 0.12 -4.37
N THR A 92 5.67 -0.17 -5.04
CA THR A 92 6.54 -1.30 -4.68
C THR A 92 7.12 -1.10 -3.28
N ARG A 93 7.62 0.10 -2.99
CA ARG A 93 8.18 0.44 -1.67
C ARG A 93 7.11 0.39 -0.57
N ILE A 94 5.92 0.95 -0.84
CA ILE A 94 4.79 0.88 0.10
C ILE A 94 4.43 -0.58 0.42
N SER A 95 4.30 -1.43 -0.60
CA SER A 95 3.95 -2.85 -0.39
C SER A 95 5.05 -3.63 0.33
N TRP A 96 6.33 -3.28 0.11
CA TRP A 96 7.46 -3.80 0.87
C TRP A 96 7.39 -3.42 2.34
N GLU A 97 7.18 -2.12 2.64
CA GLU A 97 7.06 -1.66 4.03
C GLU A 97 5.87 -2.29 4.75
N MET A 98 4.76 -2.54 4.07
CA MET A 98 3.64 -3.32 4.63
C MET A 98 4.04 -4.76 4.98
N ALA A 99 4.89 -5.40 4.18
CA ALA A 99 5.42 -6.72 4.49
C ALA A 99 6.38 -6.69 5.69
N VAL A 100 7.23 -5.66 5.79
CA VAL A 100 8.11 -5.42 6.95
C VAL A 100 7.30 -5.16 8.22
N GLN A 101 6.24 -4.36 8.16
CA GLN A 101 5.32 -4.13 9.29
C GLN A 101 4.67 -5.44 9.76
N ALA A 102 4.22 -6.29 8.84
CA ALA A 102 3.64 -7.59 9.17
C ALA A 102 4.69 -8.54 9.82
N ALA A 103 5.94 -8.50 9.36
CA ALA A 103 7.04 -9.24 9.97
C ALA A 103 7.34 -8.74 11.38
N ALA A 104 7.39 -7.43 11.60
CA ALA A 104 7.57 -6.82 12.93
C ALA A 104 6.40 -7.18 13.87
N SER A 105 5.15 -7.16 13.37
CA SER A 105 3.98 -7.61 14.13
C SER A 105 4.08 -9.08 14.55
N THR A 106 4.64 -9.95 13.70
CA THR A 106 4.94 -11.34 14.08
C THR A 106 5.96 -11.39 15.22
N GLY A 107 7.06 -10.62 15.14
CA GLY A 107 8.04 -10.52 16.22
C GLY A 107 7.44 -10.02 17.55
N MET A 108 6.50 -9.06 17.50
CA MET A 108 5.78 -8.60 18.70
C MET A 108 4.94 -9.72 19.34
N THR A 109 4.32 -10.60 18.56
CA THR A 109 3.59 -11.75 19.13
C THR A 109 4.52 -12.82 19.66
N GLU A 110 5.69 -13.02 19.05
CA GLU A 110 6.72 -13.93 19.54
C GLU A 110 7.36 -13.44 20.85
N ALA A 111 7.48 -12.12 21.03
CA ALA A 111 7.98 -11.52 22.29
C ALA A 111 7.11 -11.89 23.50
N GLN A 112 5.82 -12.20 23.32
CA GLN A 112 4.93 -12.63 24.41
C GLN A 112 5.33 -13.98 25.05
N PHE A 113 6.23 -14.76 24.42
CA PHE A 113 6.77 -15.99 24.99
C PHE A 113 7.92 -15.75 25.95
N TYR A 114 8.41 -14.53 26.07
CA TYR A 114 9.50 -14.15 26.96
C TYR A 114 8.98 -13.36 28.16
N PRO A 115 9.69 -13.37 29.30
CA PRO A 115 9.35 -12.54 30.44
C PRO A 115 9.56 -11.06 30.08
N THR A 116 8.68 -10.20 30.62
CA THR A 116 8.84 -8.74 30.58
C THR A 116 9.39 -8.24 31.93
N LEU A 117 10.40 -7.38 31.84
CA LEU A 117 10.97 -6.68 32.99
C LEU A 117 10.69 -5.18 32.79
N THR A 118 10.04 -4.58 33.78
CA THR A 118 9.79 -3.13 33.76
C THR A 118 10.44 -2.50 35.00
N VAL A 119 11.12 -1.39 34.79
CA VAL A 119 11.64 -0.54 35.85
C VAL A 119 10.67 0.64 36.02
N GLU A 120 10.18 0.82 37.22
CA GLU A 120 9.27 1.91 37.51
C GLU A 120 9.89 2.76 38.63
N SER A 121 9.84 4.08 38.49
CA SER A 121 10.25 5.03 39.52
C SER A 121 9.24 6.16 39.60
N SER A 122 8.81 6.49 40.80
CA SER A 122 7.90 7.61 41.01
C SER A 122 8.34 8.42 42.22
N TYR A 123 8.21 9.74 42.11
CA TYR A 123 8.35 10.68 43.20
C TYR A 123 7.05 11.47 43.31
N GLY A 124 6.51 11.53 44.49
CA GLY A 124 5.27 12.25 44.77
C GLY A 124 5.24 12.80 46.17
N GLY A 125 4.36 13.73 46.40
CA GLY A 125 4.11 14.26 47.73
C GLY A 125 2.71 14.83 47.81
N GLY A 126 2.22 14.99 49.00
CA GLY A 126 0.89 15.51 49.22
C GLY A 126 0.67 15.92 50.69
N TYR A 127 -0.50 16.40 50.94
CA TYR A 127 -0.99 16.69 52.29
C TYR A 127 -2.00 15.63 52.69
N TRP A 128 -1.90 15.15 53.91
CA TRP A 128 -2.86 14.22 54.48
C TRP A 128 -3.46 14.82 55.75
N SER A 129 -4.72 14.51 56.02
CA SER A 129 -5.42 14.87 57.26
C SER A 129 -6.27 13.66 57.64
N GLN A 130 -6.14 13.24 58.87
CA GLN A 130 -6.88 12.11 59.42
C GLN A 130 -7.46 12.47 60.81
N ASN A 131 -8.76 12.22 61.00
CA ASN A 131 -9.39 12.31 62.30
C ASN A 131 -9.21 10.97 63.01
N LEU A 132 -8.46 10.96 64.09
CA LEU A 132 -8.22 9.80 64.91
C LEU A 132 -9.25 9.78 66.07
N SER A 133 -10.40 9.17 65.83
CA SER A 133 -11.37 8.94 66.93
C SER A 133 -11.25 7.51 67.48
N GLY A 134 -10.70 7.37 68.67
CA GLY A 134 -10.83 6.21 69.54
C GLY A 134 -10.08 4.94 69.23
N ALA A 135 -8.75 4.93 69.25
CA ALA A 135 -7.97 3.69 69.32
C ALA A 135 -7.82 3.29 70.80
N LYS A 136 -8.65 2.38 71.30
CA LYS A 136 -8.37 1.66 72.51
C LYS A 136 -7.29 0.63 72.28
N SER A 137 -6.07 0.85 72.82
CA SER A 137 -4.98 -0.12 72.78
C SER A 137 -5.35 -1.37 73.59
N GLN A 138 -5.37 -2.53 72.95
CA GLN A 138 -5.65 -3.82 73.56
C GLN A 138 -4.36 -4.57 73.98
N SER A 139 -3.18 -3.95 73.85
CA SER A 139 -1.88 -4.51 74.28
C SER A 139 -1.18 -3.51 75.16
N GLY A 140 -1.27 -3.68 76.46
CA GLY A 140 -0.60 -3.16 77.63
C GLY A 140 0.68 -2.28 77.57
N ILE A 141 1.02 -1.69 76.49
CA ILE A 141 2.06 -0.67 76.31
C ILE A 141 1.38 0.63 75.88
N VAL A 142 1.06 1.45 76.92
CA VAL A 142 0.59 2.82 76.68
C VAL A 142 1.82 3.66 76.31
N VAL A 143 2.02 3.93 75.07
CA VAL A 143 2.81 5.08 74.65
C VAL A 143 1.86 6.27 74.76
N PRO A 144 2.12 7.24 75.63
CA PRO A 144 1.27 8.41 75.75
C PRO A 144 1.58 9.34 74.56
N VAL A 145 0.92 9.10 73.47
CA VAL A 145 0.89 10.07 72.40
C VAL A 145 -0.41 10.82 72.55
N ASN A 146 -0.38 11.99 73.11
CA ASN A 146 -1.47 12.94 73.08
C ASN A 146 -1.58 13.41 71.60
N PHE A 147 -2.38 12.70 70.86
CA PHE A 147 -2.82 13.24 69.57
C PHE A 147 -4.00 14.15 69.85
N ASP A 148 -3.89 15.39 69.42
CA ASP A 148 -5.06 16.23 69.14
C ASP A 148 -5.95 15.43 68.21
N ASP A 149 -7.27 15.52 68.31
CA ASP A 149 -8.25 14.70 67.56
C ASP A 149 -8.06 14.79 66.00
N GLN A 150 -7.14 15.59 65.56
CA GLN A 150 -6.79 15.76 64.17
C GLN A 150 -5.28 15.69 63.97
N ALA A 151 -4.82 14.65 63.29
CA ALA A 151 -3.46 14.59 62.78
C ALA A 151 -3.41 14.97 61.30
N SER A 152 -2.51 15.87 60.96
CA SER A 152 -2.32 16.27 59.54
C SER A 152 -0.84 16.48 59.24
N GLY A 153 -0.46 16.41 58.02
CA GLY A 153 0.93 16.63 57.65
C GLY A 153 1.17 16.58 56.15
N ASN A 154 2.37 16.96 55.75
CA ASN A 154 2.85 16.78 54.41
C ASN A 154 3.64 15.49 54.31
N TYR A 155 3.50 14.79 53.20
CA TYR A 155 4.34 13.63 52.90
C TYR A 155 5.03 13.77 51.55
N SER A 156 6.20 13.15 51.43
CA SER A 156 6.86 12.88 50.18
C SER A 156 7.22 11.41 50.13
N SER A 157 7.10 10.81 48.97
CA SER A 157 7.49 9.43 48.74
C SER A 157 8.31 9.30 47.46
N LEU A 158 9.39 8.55 47.54
CA LEU A 158 10.16 8.08 46.39
C LEU A 158 9.97 6.57 46.34
N SER A 159 9.53 6.06 45.21
CA SER A 159 9.52 4.62 44.96
C SER A 159 10.33 4.28 43.71
N ALA A 160 11.07 3.19 43.79
CA ALA A 160 11.78 2.62 42.64
C ALA A 160 11.68 1.10 42.71
N GLY A 161 11.33 0.47 41.60
CA GLY A 161 11.12 -0.97 41.58
C GLY A 161 11.35 -1.61 40.22
N VAL A 162 11.48 -2.94 40.28
CA VAL A 162 11.55 -3.80 39.10
C VAL A 162 10.40 -4.80 39.16
N ASN A 163 9.61 -4.84 38.11
CA ASN A 163 8.50 -5.78 37.94
C ASN A 163 8.84 -6.81 36.88
N LEU A 164 8.75 -8.09 37.22
CA LEU A 164 8.82 -9.22 36.31
C LEU A 164 7.40 -9.73 36.07
N ARG A 165 7.03 -9.92 34.80
CA ARG A 165 5.81 -10.61 34.40
C ARG A 165 6.13 -11.67 33.35
N TYR A 166 5.67 -12.90 33.58
CA TYR A 166 5.85 -13.99 32.64
C TYR A 166 4.61 -14.87 32.61
N THR A 167 4.02 -15.02 31.43
CA THR A 167 2.88 -15.92 31.20
C THR A 167 3.40 -17.35 31.12
N LEU A 168 3.02 -18.19 32.07
CA LEU A 168 3.42 -19.60 32.13
C LEU A 168 2.59 -20.44 31.19
N PHE A 169 1.24 -20.30 31.27
CA PHE A 169 0.31 -21.12 30.50
C PHE A 169 -0.99 -20.35 30.20
N ASP A 170 -1.49 -20.47 28.94
CA ASP A 170 -2.65 -19.74 28.43
C ASP A 170 -3.51 -20.58 27.46
N PHE A 171 -3.51 -21.90 27.62
CA PHE A 171 -4.25 -22.84 26.78
C PHE A 171 -4.02 -22.66 25.27
N GLY A 172 -2.85 -22.14 24.90
CA GLY A 172 -2.45 -21.94 23.50
C GLY A 172 -2.89 -20.63 22.87
N GLN A 173 -3.34 -19.65 23.65
CA GLN A 173 -3.73 -18.33 23.14
C GLN A 173 -2.57 -17.66 22.40
N ARG A 174 -1.37 -17.58 23.02
CA ARG A 174 -0.16 -16.99 22.39
C ARG A 174 0.26 -17.77 21.14
N ILE A 175 0.17 -19.10 21.19
CA ILE A 175 0.50 -19.95 20.04
C ILE A 175 -0.42 -19.66 18.85
N ALA A 176 -1.73 -19.56 19.10
CA ALA A 176 -2.71 -19.25 18.05
C ALA A 176 -2.55 -17.80 17.53
N SER A 177 -2.30 -16.82 18.43
CA SER A 177 -2.03 -15.43 18.06
C SER A 177 -0.79 -15.31 17.18
N THR A 178 0.31 -15.98 17.54
CA THR A 178 1.53 -15.99 16.72
C THR A 178 1.33 -16.68 15.38
N LYS A 179 0.56 -17.78 15.34
CA LYS A 179 0.18 -18.42 14.06
C LYS A 179 -0.66 -17.48 13.19
N ALA A 180 -1.60 -16.73 13.78
CA ALA A 180 -2.39 -15.74 13.08
C ALA A 180 -1.48 -14.63 12.48
N ALA A 181 -0.55 -14.08 13.27
CA ALA A 181 0.41 -13.08 12.81
C ALA A 181 1.30 -13.61 11.68
N LYS A 182 1.81 -14.84 11.77
CA LYS A 182 2.60 -15.50 10.70
C LYS A 182 1.79 -15.66 9.40
N ARG A 183 0.50 -16.00 9.48
CA ARG A 183 -0.37 -16.07 8.30
C ARG A 183 -0.67 -14.71 7.72
N THR A 184 -0.82 -13.67 8.56
CA THR A 184 -0.94 -12.28 8.13
C THR A 184 0.33 -11.80 7.44
N GLN A 185 1.51 -12.13 7.96
CA GLN A 185 2.79 -11.87 7.30
C GLN A 185 2.90 -12.58 5.94
N THR A 186 2.49 -13.85 5.86
CA THR A 186 2.42 -14.58 4.58
C THR A 186 1.50 -13.86 3.58
N ALA A 187 0.33 -13.38 4.03
CA ALA A 187 -0.59 -12.62 3.20
C ALA A 187 0.02 -11.29 2.71
N ALA A 188 0.76 -10.60 3.56
CA ALA A 188 1.46 -9.35 3.20
C ALA A 188 2.56 -9.61 2.15
N ASN A 189 3.35 -10.68 2.29
CA ASN A 189 4.36 -11.08 1.31
C ASN A 189 3.73 -11.43 -0.05
N LEU A 190 2.61 -12.14 -0.04
CA LEU A 190 1.86 -12.45 -1.27
C LEU A 190 1.26 -11.19 -1.90
N SER A 191 0.78 -10.25 -1.09
CA SER A 191 0.30 -8.95 -1.59
C SER A 191 1.44 -8.12 -2.19
N PHE A 192 2.65 -8.19 -1.65
CA PHE A 192 3.85 -7.60 -2.25
C PHE A 192 4.12 -8.19 -3.64
N ASN A 193 4.10 -9.53 -3.77
CA ASN A 193 4.26 -10.19 -5.07
C ASN A 193 3.14 -9.79 -6.06
N ALA A 194 1.90 -9.64 -5.59
CA ALA A 194 0.78 -9.17 -6.40
C ALA A 194 1.03 -7.75 -6.93
N THR A 195 1.56 -6.86 -6.08
CA THR A 195 1.93 -5.49 -6.49
C THR A 195 3.02 -5.51 -7.55
N HIS A 196 4.04 -6.37 -7.42
CA HIS A 196 5.08 -6.53 -8.43
C HIS A 196 4.50 -6.97 -9.78
N GLN A 197 3.63 -7.99 -9.80
CA GLN A 197 2.96 -8.42 -11.03
C GLN A 197 2.07 -7.32 -11.63
N GLN A 198 1.35 -6.58 -10.79
CA GLN A 198 0.52 -5.46 -11.23
C GLN A 198 1.34 -4.36 -11.90
N ILE A 199 2.47 -3.96 -11.31
CA ILE A 199 3.36 -2.95 -11.88
C ILE A 199 3.96 -3.45 -13.20
N THR A 200 4.43 -4.70 -13.25
CA THR A 200 4.92 -5.33 -14.48
C THR A 200 3.86 -5.26 -15.59
N PHE A 201 2.62 -5.61 -15.26
CA PHE A 201 1.50 -5.54 -16.19
C PHE A 201 1.21 -4.11 -16.67
N GLN A 202 1.15 -3.14 -15.74
CA GLN A 202 0.87 -1.74 -16.08
C GLN A 202 1.97 -1.13 -16.97
N VAL A 203 3.24 -1.39 -16.65
CA VAL A 203 4.39 -0.97 -17.49
C VAL A 203 4.32 -1.60 -18.87
N THR A 204 4.00 -2.89 -18.94
CA THR A 204 3.84 -3.60 -20.22
C THR A 204 2.73 -2.97 -21.08
N GLN A 205 1.58 -2.66 -20.49
CA GLN A 205 0.48 -1.99 -21.18
C GLN A 205 0.87 -0.60 -21.67
N ALA A 206 1.48 0.21 -20.79
CA ALA A 206 1.93 1.55 -21.15
C ALA A 206 3.01 1.55 -22.27
N TYR A 207 3.91 0.57 -22.23
CA TYR A 207 4.91 0.37 -23.27
C TYR A 207 4.27 0.05 -24.62
N TYR A 208 3.29 -0.87 -24.66
CA TYR A 208 2.60 -1.20 -25.91
C TYR A 208 1.78 -0.01 -26.44
N THR A 209 1.16 0.76 -25.57
CA THR A 209 0.44 1.98 -25.94
C THR A 209 1.39 3.01 -26.56
N LEU A 210 2.52 3.28 -25.93
CA LEU A 210 3.53 4.22 -26.43
C LEU A 210 4.08 3.79 -27.81
N GLU A 211 4.33 2.50 -28.01
CA GLU A 211 4.81 1.97 -29.28
C GLU A 211 3.74 2.05 -30.38
N THR A 212 2.48 1.85 -30.02
CA THR A 212 1.36 2.02 -30.96
C THR A 212 1.18 3.47 -31.35
N ASP A 213 1.24 4.40 -30.41
CA ASP A 213 1.16 5.84 -30.71
C ASP A 213 2.32 6.30 -31.60
N ARG A 214 3.51 5.70 -31.46
CA ARG A 214 4.62 5.93 -32.40
C ARG A 214 4.26 5.52 -33.83
N ARG A 215 3.62 4.36 -34.01
CA ARG A 215 3.17 3.87 -35.32
C ARG A 215 2.01 4.70 -35.86
N LEU A 216 1.12 5.20 -35.00
CA LEU A 216 0.04 6.09 -35.40
C LEU A 216 0.55 7.43 -35.92
N ILE A 217 1.65 7.96 -35.34
CA ILE A 217 2.32 9.15 -35.91
C ILE A 217 2.84 8.85 -37.30
N GLU A 218 3.54 7.74 -37.51
CA GLU A 218 4.04 7.32 -38.81
C GLU A 218 2.90 7.20 -39.84
N THR A 219 1.78 6.57 -39.45
CA THR A 219 0.57 6.46 -40.26
C THR A 219 -0.02 7.85 -40.63
N ALA A 220 -0.11 8.75 -39.64
CA ALA A 220 -0.62 10.10 -39.85
C ALA A 220 0.31 10.91 -40.76
N GLU A 221 1.63 10.77 -40.66
CA GLU A 221 2.61 11.43 -41.51
C GLU A 221 2.53 10.90 -42.98
N ILE A 222 2.36 9.60 -43.15
CA ILE A 222 2.10 9.00 -44.48
C ILE A 222 0.80 9.54 -45.09
N SER A 223 -0.27 9.62 -44.29
CA SER A 223 -1.56 10.18 -44.71
C SER A 223 -1.44 11.67 -45.10
N ALA A 224 -0.71 12.46 -44.33
CA ALA A 224 -0.47 13.86 -44.59
C ALA A 224 0.32 14.08 -45.90
N LYS A 225 1.32 13.23 -46.15
CA LYS A 225 2.07 13.25 -47.42
C LYS A 225 1.20 12.86 -48.59
N SER A 226 0.33 11.86 -48.44
CA SER A 226 -0.66 11.49 -49.48
C SER A 226 -1.64 12.62 -49.74
N ALA A 227 -2.14 13.32 -48.74
CA ALA A 227 -3.03 14.47 -48.91
C ALA A 227 -2.34 15.65 -49.62
N GLU A 228 -1.05 15.87 -49.36
CA GLU A 228 -0.25 16.84 -50.08
C GLU A 228 -0.13 16.50 -51.56
N ASN A 229 0.21 15.25 -51.91
CA ASN A 229 0.29 14.78 -53.29
C ASN A 229 -1.05 14.92 -54.05
N VAL A 230 -2.18 14.61 -53.37
CA VAL A 230 -3.52 14.79 -53.91
C VAL A 230 -3.81 16.27 -54.18
N LEU A 231 -3.45 17.16 -53.24
CA LEU A 231 -3.62 18.60 -53.42
C LEU A 231 -2.78 19.12 -54.59
N GLU A 232 -1.50 18.73 -54.71
CA GLU A 232 -0.63 19.12 -55.81
C GLU A 232 -1.20 18.70 -57.19
N SER A 233 -1.66 17.45 -57.29
CA SER A 233 -2.30 16.94 -58.53
C SER A 233 -3.60 17.68 -58.82
N THR A 234 -4.40 18.01 -57.81
CA THR A 234 -5.67 18.74 -57.95
C THR A 234 -5.42 20.19 -58.36
N GLN A 235 -4.43 20.85 -57.75
CA GLN A 235 -4.04 22.23 -58.10
C GLN A 235 -3.57 22.30 -59.59
N ALA A 236 -2.70 21.41 -60.03
CA ALA A 236 -2.23 21.36 -61.41
C ALA A 236 -3.36 21.20 -62.41
N LYS A 237 -4.37 20.37 -62.09
CA LYS A 237 -5.55 20.19 -62.97
C LYS A 237 -6.50 21.39 -62.91
N TYR A 238 -6.63 22.06 -61.78
CA TYR A 238 -7.40 23.31 -61.67
C TYR A 238 -6.78 24.42 -62.50
N ASP A 239 -5.47 24.60 -62.43
CA ASP A 239 -4.74 25.60 -63.19
C ASP A 239 -4.86 25.39 -64.70
N GLN A 240 -5.08 24.13 -65.15
CA GLN A 240 -5.37 23.74 -66.55
C GLN A 240 -6.86 23.89 -66.88
N GLY A 241 -7.74 24.34 -65.99
CA GLY A 241 -9.18 24.45 -66.20
C GLY A 241 -9.94 23.10 -66.23
N LEU A 242 -9.29 21.98 -65.84
CA LEU A 242 -9.86 20.64 -65.87
C LEU A 242 -10.68 20.30 -64.59
N LEU A 243 -10.53 21.08 -63.54
CA LEU A 243 -11.28 20.92 -62.24
C LEU A 243 -11.90 22.22 -61.80
N THR A 244 -12.93 22.13 -60.95
CA THR A 244 -13.65 23.28 -60.36
C THR A 244 -13.00 23.73 -59.07
N GLU A 245 -13.24 24.99 -58.66
CA GLU A 245 -12.79 25.54 -57.40
C GLU A 245 -13.23 24.73 -56.17
N PRO A 246 -14.48 24.24 -56.03
CA PRO A 246 -14.88 23.35 -54.97
C PRO A 246 -14.02 22.10 -54.83
N ALA A 247 -13.57 21.50 -55.92
CA ALA A 247 -12.68 20.33 -55.88
C ALA A 247 -11.31 20.68 -55.27
N LEU A 248 -10.76 21.85 -55.64
CA LEU A 248 -9.51 22.35 -55.03
C LEU A 248 -9.67 22.64 -53.54
N LEU A 249 -10.79 23.24 -53.11
CA LEU A 249 -11.07 23.54 -51.73
C LEU A 249 -11.22 22.24 -50.89
N GLN A 250 -11.81 21.19 -51.43
CA GLN A 250 -11.88 19.86 -50.79
C GLN A 250 -10.49 19.26 -50.55
N ALA A 251 -9.58 19.35 -51.56
CA ALA A 251 -8.21 18.88 -51.41
C ALA A 251 -7.43 19.71 -50.35
N LYS A 252 -7.63 21.03 -50.31
CA LYS A 252 -7.05 21.90 -49.25
C LYS A 252 -7.57 21.51 -47.87
N GLN A 253 -8.87 21.25 -47.71
CA GLN A 253 -9.48 20.77 -46.47
C GLN A 253 -8.87 19.43 -46.03
N ALA A 254 -8.73 18.46 -46.94
CA ALA A 254 -8.13 17.17 -46.62
C ALA A 254 -6.67 17.29 -46.16
N LYS A 255 -5.86 18.16 -46.78
CA LYS A 255 -4.49 18.45 -46.30
C LYS A 255 -4.49 19.06 -44.92
N ALA A 256 -5.37 20.02 -44.63
CA ALA A 256 -5.47 20.65 -43.31
C ALA A 256 -5.89 19.66 -42.24
N GLN A 257 -6.85 18.76 -42.53
CA GLN A 257 -7.28 17.70 -41.64
C GLN A 257 -6.13 16.72 -41.35
N ALA A 258 -5.40 16.26 -42.37
CA ALA A 258 -4.29 15.35 -42.18
C ALA A 258 -3.14 15.98 -41.35
N ALA A 259 -2.87 17.28 -41.52
CA ALA A 259 -1.91 17.99 -40.71
C ALA A 259 -2.36 18.08 -39.21
N PHE A 260 -3.65 18.30 -38.97
CA PHE A 260 -4.24 18.29 -37.64
C PHE A 260 -4.12 16.90 -36.99
N ASP A 261 -4.34 15.82 -37.75
CA ASP A 261 -4.24 14.45 -37.26
C ASP A 261 -2.80 14.09 -36.85
N VAL A 262 -1.77 14.59 -37.55
CA VAL A 262 -0.36 14.45 -37.13
C VAL A 262 -0.10 15.11 -35.77
N VAL A 263 -0.62 16.32 -35.55
CA VAL A 263 -0.45 17.04 -34.29
C VAL A 263 -1.12 16.27 -33.13
N ASN A 264 -2.33 15.75 -33.36
CA ASN A 264 -3.05 14.93 -32.39
C ASN A 264 -2.29 13.63 -32.05
N ALA A 265 -1.80 12.92 -33.08
CA ALA A 265 -1.02 11.70 -32.86
C ALA A 265 0.27 11.96 -32.03
N ARG A 266 0.96 13.08 -32.30
CA ARG A 266 2.13 13.49 -31.51
C ARG A 266 1.77 13.81 -30.08
N SER A 267 0.65 14.51 -29.83
CA SER A 267 0.15 14.81 -28.49
C SER A 267 -0.17 13.53 -27.71
N ASN A 268 -0.87 12.57 -28.33
CA ASN A 268 -1.21 11.28 -27.69
C ASN A 268 0.06 10.52 -27.29
N ARG A 269 1.07 10.46 -28.16
CA ARG A 269 2.35 9.84 -27.83
C ARG A 269 3.03 10.48 -26.63
N GLU A 270 3.00 11.82 -26.50
CA GLU A 270 3.60 12.49 -25.34
C GLU A 270 2.83 12.16 -24.06
N VAL A 271 1.52 12.07 -24.09
CA VAL A 271 0.70 11.62 -22.96
C VAL A 271 1.05 10.16 -22.57
N ALA A 272 1.15 9.27 -23.56
CA ALA A 272 1.55 7.87 -23.30
C ALA A 272 2.98 7.77 -22.72
N ARG A 273 3.91 8.61 -23.19
CA ARG A 273 5.26 8.69 -22.64
C ARG A 273 5.27 9.14 -21.19
N LEU A 274 4.48 10.16 -20.84
CA LEU A 274 4.35 10.64 -19.47
C LEU A 274 3.73 9.59 -18.55
N ASN A 275 2.72 8.84 -19.02
CA ASN A 275 2.13 7.73 -18.28
C ASN A 275 3.17 6.63 -17.97
N LEU A 276 4.01 6.27 -18.95
CA LEU A 276 5.09 5.31 -18.74
C LEU A 276 6.13 5.82 -17.74
N ILE A 277 6.54 7.08 -17.86
CA ILE A 277 7.48 7.74 -16.92
C ILE A 277 6.93 7.73 -15.49
N GLN A 278 5.66 8.05 -15.31
CA GLN A 278 4.99 7.99 -14.00
C GLN A 278 5.00 6.59 -13.40
N LEU A 279 4.76 5.55 -14.22
CA LEU A 279 4.80 4.15 -13.76
C LEU A 279 6.21 3.70 -13.36
N ILE A 280 7.25 4.22 -14.01
CA ILE A 280 8.65 3.96 -13.65
C ILE A 280 9.04 4.72 -12.38
N GLY A 281 8.32 5.81 -12.05
CA GLY A 281 8.64 6.68 -10.92
C GLY A 281 9.75 7.69 -11.25
N ALA A 282 9.90 8.09 -12.52
CA ALA A 282 10.89 9.06 -12.98
C ALA A 282 10.28 10.46 -13.16
N GLU A 283 11.14 11.47 -13.32
CA GLU A 283 10.69 12.83 -13.66
C GLU A 283 10.19 12.93 -15.11
N PRO A 284 9.17 13.77 -15.38
CA PRO A 284 8.66 14.00 -16.72
C PRO A 284 9.73 14.43 -17.74
N GLU A 285 10.76 15.15 -17.28
CA GLU A 285 11.84 15.69 -18.10
C GLU A 285 13.03 14.75 -18.27
N CYS A 286 12.99 13.52 -17.77
CA CYS A 286 14.11 12.58 -17.76
C CYS A 286 14.64 12.16 -19.14
N GLY A 287 13.97 12.56 -20.24
CA GLY A 287 14.41 12.25 -21.61
C GLY A 287 14.34 10.77 -21.97
N LEU A 288 13.41 10.01 -21.37
CA LEU A 288 13.26 8.57 -21.59
C LEU A 288 13.12 8.24 -23.08
N LYS A 289 14.01 7.38 -23.57
CA LYS A 289 13.94 6.76 -24.91
C LYS A 289 13.60 5.28 -24.77
N VAL A 290 12.66 4.82 -25.57
CA VAL A 290 12.14 3.46 -25.55
C VAL A 290 12.52 2.73 -26.84
N ALA A 291 12.98 1.49 -26.72
CA ALA A 291 13.31 0.65 -27.85
C ALA A 291 12.02 0.23 -28.60
N PRO A 292 12.03 0.18 -29.96
CA PRO A 292 10.87 -0.25 -30.72
C PRO A 292 10.53 -1.71 -30.45
N TYR A 293 9.22 -2.03 -30.49
CA TYR A 293 8.71 -3.38 -30.28
C TYR A 293 8.21 -3.99 -31.60
N ASP A 294 8.61 -5.23 -31.85
CA ASP A 294 8.17 -5.99 -33.01
C ASP A 294 6.95 -6.85 -32.67
N PHE A 295 5.75 -6.36 -33.05
CA PHE A 295 4.50 -7.09 -32.83
C PHE A 295 4.31 -8.32 -33.74
N SER A 296 5.18 -8.54 -34.71
CA SER A 296 5.03 -9.65 -35.68
C SER A 296 5.28 -11.03 -35.07
N ARG A 297 5.99 -11.08 -33.93
CA ARG A 297 6.41 -12.32 -33.24
C ARG A 297 5.38 -12.91 -32.26
N LEU A 298 4.17 -12.33 -32.17
CA LEU A 298 3.19 -12.65 -31.12
C LEU A 298 2.27 -13.85 -31.43
N ASP A 299 2.31 -14.41 -32.63
CA ASP A 299 1.27 -15.35 -33.13
C ASP A 299 1.26 -16.75 -32.50
N SER A 300 2.27 -17.13 -31.71
CA SER A 300 2.45 -18.55 -31.30
C SER A 300 1.95 -18.92 -29.89
N ARG A 301 1.35 -17.99 -29.13
CA ARG A 301 1.14 -18.19 -27.68
C ARG A 301 -0.26 -18.65 -27.23
N LEU A 302 -1.26 -18.71 -28.11
CA LEU A 302 -2.63 -19.12 -27.77
C LEU A 302 -2.93 -20.61 -28.00
N GLN A 303 -1.92 -21.47 -28.11
CA GLN A 303 -2.12 -22.91 -28.34
C GLN A 303 -2.52 -23.70 -27.08
N ALA A 304 -2.40 -23.10 -25.87
CA ALA A 304 -2.80 -23.76 -24.64
C ALA A 304 -4.32 -23.68 -24.43
N PRO A 305 -4.95 -24.77 -23.95
CA PRO A 305 -6.39 -24.79 -23.65
C PRO A 305 -6.70 -23.90 -22.45
N LEU A 306 -7.91 -23.30 -22.44
CA LEU A 306 -8.40 -22.42 -21.37
C LEU A 306 -8.24 -23.01 -19.96
N ASP A 307 -8.52 -24.31 -19.79
CA ASP A 307 -8.45 -24.99 -18.48
C ASP A 307 -7.05 -24.92 -17.86
N GLN A 308 -6.00 -24.91 -18.67
CA GLN A 308 -4.63 -24.75 -18.17
C GLN A 308 -4.39 -23.36 -17.55
N PHE A 309 -4.91 -22.30 -18.16
CA PHE A 309 -4.82 -20.94 -17.63
C PHE A 309 -5.63 -20.78 -16.34
N VAL A 310 -6.82 -21.40 -16.27
CA VAL A 310 -7.65 -21.41 -15.05
C VAL A 310 -6.93 -22.12 -13.92
N GLN A 311 -6.36 -23.31 -14.18
CA GLN A 311 -5.60 -24.06 -13.16
C GLN A 311 -4.35 -23.30 -12.70
N SER A 312 -3.65 -22.63 -13.61
CA SER A 312 -2.50 -21.78 -13.26
C SER A 312 -2.92 -20.64 -12.35
N SER A 313 -3.99 -19.91 -12.69
CA SER A 313 -4.53 -18.82 -11.90
C SER A 313 -4.87 -19.26 -10.47
N LEU A 314 -5.58 -20.37 -10.32
CA LEU A 314 -5.98 -20.89 -9.00
C LEU A 314 -4.80 -21.32 -8.14
N LYS A 315 -3.68 -21.74 -8.74
CA LYS A 315 -2.48 -22.23 -8.03
C LYS A 315 -1.46 -21.13 -7.75
N GLN A 316 -1.34 -20.15 -8.63
CA GLN A 316 -0.17 -19.24 -8.64
C GLN A 316 -0.52 -17.77 -8.45
N LYS A 317 -1.81 -17.36 -8.63
CA LYS A 317 -2.16 -15.94 -8.54
C LYS A 317 -1.98 -15.40 -7.12
N PRO A 318 -1.04 -14.45 -6.89
CA PRO A 318 -0.69 -14.01 -5.54
C PRO A 318 -1.85 -13.35 -4.80
N ASP A 319 -2.73 -12.62 -5.48
CA ASP A 319 -3.91 -11.98 -4.89
C ASP A 319 -4.85 -13.01 -4.25
N LEU A 320 -5.12 -14.11 -4.95
CA LEU A 320 -5.97 -15.18 -4.44
C LEU A 320 -5.30 -15.87 -3.25
N LEU A 321 -4.01 -16.20 -3.37
CA LEU A 321 -3.24 -16.83 -2.30
C LEU A 321 -3.15 -15.93 -1.05
N ALA A 322 -3.08 -14.61 -1.23
CA ALA A 322 -3.12 -13.64 -0.13
C ALA A 322 -4.46 -13.68 0.62
N LYS A 323 -5.60 -13.81 -0.09
CA LYS A 323 -6.92 -13.99 0.53
C LYS A 323 -7.01 -15.29 1.31
N VAL A 324 -6.49 -16.40 0.76
CA VAL A 324 -6.41 -17.70 1.47
C VAL A 324 -5.58 -17.56 2.75
N ALA A 325 -4.42 -16.90 2.70
CA ALA A 325 -3.59 -16.69 3.88
C ALA A 325 -4.30 -15.82 4.95
N LYS A 326 -5.09 -14.81 4.54
CA LYS A 326 -5.93 -14.00 5.44
C LYS A 326 -7.04 -14.82 6.10
N ALA A 327 -7.69 -15.73 5.36
CA ALA A 327 -8.71 -16.61 5.93
C ALA A 327 -8.10 -17.58 6.98
N LEU A 328 -6.91 -18.14 6.69
CA LEU A 328 -6.17 -18.95 7.65
C LEU A 328 -5.71 -18.13 8.88
N ALA A 329 -5.39 -16.84 8.71
CA ALA A 329 -5.09 -15.94 9.83
C ALA A 329 -6.32 -15.71 10.72
N ALA A 330 -7.49 -15.45 10.11
CA ALA A 330 -8.75 -15.27 10.83
C ALA A 330 -9.16 -16.53 11.61
N GLU A 331 -8.94 -17.73 11.04
CA GLU A 331 -9.14 -19.00 11.75
C GLU A 331 -8.28 -19.11 13.02
N GLN A 332 -7.00 -18.75 12.93
CA GLN A 332 -6.11 -18.78 14.08
C GLN A 332 -6.47 -17.70 15.10
N SER A 333 -6.94 -16.52 14.66
CA SER A 333 -7.45 -15.46 15.54
C SER A 333 -8.70 -15.91 16.31
N LEU A 334 -9.61 -16.64 15.66
CA LEU A 334 -10.76 -17.27 16.34
C LEU A 334 -10.30 -18.28 17.40
N ARG A 335 -9.29 -19.11 17.11
CA ARG A 335 -8.72 -20.07 18.07
C ARG A 335 -8.08 -19.32 19.26
N ALA A 336 -7.34 -18.24 19.00
CA ALA A 336 -6.76 -17.40 20.04
C ALA A 336 -7.83 -16.77 20.94
N THR A 337 -8.90 -16.24 20.34
CA THR A 337 -10.03 -15.65 21.08
C THR A 337 -10.76 -16.70 21.93
N LYS A 338 -10.97 -17.92 21.43
CA LYS A 338 -11.53 -19.02 22.20
C LYS A 338 -10.62 -19.41 23.37
N ALA A 339 -9.31 -19.52 23.15
CA ALA A 339 -8.36 -19.82 24.23
C ALA A 339 -8.33 -18.72 25.30
N GLY A 340 -8.51 -17.45 24.93
CA GLY A 340 -8.57 -16.31 25.85
C GLY A 340 -9.79 -16.30 26.78
N THR A 341 -10.76 -17.21 26.61
CA THR A 341 -11.87 -17.41 27.57
C THR A 341 -11.52 -18.36 28.70
N LEU A 342 -10.36 -19.02 28.62
CA LEU A 342 -9.86 -19.98 29.60
C LEU A 342 -8.96 -19.32 30.63
N PRO A 343 -8.68 -19.98 31.80
CA PRO A 343 -7.78 -19.43 32.79
C PRO A 343 -6.38 -19.17 32.27
N GLN A 344 -5.75 -18.06 32.68
CA GLN A 344 -4.36 -17.76 32.38
C GLN A 344 -3.49 -17.87 33.64
N PHE A 345 -2.36 -18.54 33.52
CA PHE A 345 -1.38 -18.69 34.60
C PHE A 345 -0.17 -17.80 34.29
N SER A 346 0.18 -16.94 35.26
CA SER A 346 1.31 -16.03 35.14
C SER A 346 2.17 -15.99 36.38
N LEU A 347 3.48 -15.85 36.19
CA LEU A 347 4.44 -15.56 37.22
C LEU A 347 4.62 -14.04 37.31
N LYS A 348 4.51 -13.48 38.50
CA LYS A 348 4.84 -12.09 38.81
C LYS A 348 5.95 -12.06 39.86
N GLY A 349 6.94 -11.22 39.65
CA GLY A 349 8.01 -10.90 40.58
C GLY A 349 8.06 -9.39 40.77
N VAL A 350 8.21 -8.93 41.98
CA VAL A 350 8.30 -7.51 42.31
C VAL A 350 9.47 -7.32 43.25
N GLN A 351 10.33 -6.37 42.91
CA GLN A 351 11.28 -5.78 43.84
C GLN A 351 10.96 -4.29 43.92
N ASN A 352 10.65 -3.77 45.07
CA ASN A 352 10.32 -2.37 45.24
C ASN A 352 11.08 -1.79 46.44
N TYR A 353 11.70 -0.62 46.27
CA TYR A 353 12.21 0.25 47.30
C TYR A 353 11.30 1.46 47.41
N GLN A 354 10.87 1.79 48.61
CA GLN A 354 10.04 2.97 48.86
C GLN A 354 10.62 3.73 50.07
N ASP A 355 10.87 4.99 49.87
CA ASP A 355 11.24 5.95 50.89
C ASP A 355 10.07 6.91 51.08
N PHE A 356 9.55 6.96 52.30
CA PHE A 356 8.40 7.74 52.67
C PHE A 356 8.77 8.68 53.79
N ASN A 357 8.69 9.96 53.58
CA ASN A 357 8.93 11.00 54.58
C ASN A 357 7.66 11.77 54.86
N THR A 358 7.27 11.88 56.11
CA THR A 358 6.10 12.66 56.47
C THR A 358 6.40 13.60 57.66
N THR A 359 5.84 14.78 57.59
CA THR A 359 5.78 15.71 58.74
C THR A 359 4.43 15.59 59.41
N ILE A 360 4.39 15.49 60.71
CA ILE A 360 3.15 15.43 61.53
C ILE A 360 3.01 16.72 62.29
N ASN A 361 1.91 17.44 62.06
CA ASN A 361 1.58 18.67 62.79
C ASN A 361 0.71 18.30 64.00
N GLY A 362 1.07 18.76 65.19
CA GLY A 362 0.29 18.58 66.42
C GLY A 362 0.83 17.56 67.37
N GLY A 363 2.03 16.96 67.17
CA GLY A 363 2.63 15.97 68.06
C GLY A 363 4.10 16.21 68.42
N ALA A 364 4.65 15.42 69.39
CA ALA A 364 6.07 15.47 69.72
C ALA A 364 7.03 14.96 68.64
N ILE A 365 6.52 14.28 67.66
CA ILE A 365 7.29 13.72 66.51
C ILE A 365 6.98 14.54 65.30
N HIS A 366 7.94 15.36 64.80
CA HIS A 366 7.72 16.26 63.69
C HIS A 366 8.07 15.68 62.32
N ASN A 367 9.04 14.77 62.25
CA ASN A 367 9.47 14.15 61.00
C ASN A 367 9.61 12.62 61.17
N VAL A 368 8.94 11.87 60.33
CA VAL A 368 9.04 10.41 60.28
C VAL A 368 9.49 10.02 58.88
N GLY A 369 10.68 9.40 58.81
CA GLY A 369 11.19 8.77 57.60
C GLY A 369 11.06 7.26 57.72
N LEU A 370 10.48 6.62 56.74
CA LEU A 370 10.31 5.16 56.66
C LEU A 370 10.81 4.68 55.32
N SER A 371 11.75 3.77 55.32
CA SER A 371 12.20 3.11 54.07
C SER A 371 11.81 1.64 54.10
N PHE A 372 11.23 1.19 53.03
CA PHE A 372 10.77 -0.18 52.86
C PHE A 372 11.44 -0.82 51.64
N GLN A 373 11.88 -2.05 51.80
CA GLN A 373 12.28 -2.92 50.68
C GLN A 373 11.34 -4.12 50.67
N ASN A 374 10.74 -4.36 49.52
CA ASN A 374 9.82 -5.47 49.32
C ASN A 374 10.30 -6.35 48.17
N TYR A 375 10.36 -7.64 48.42
CA TYR A 375 10.62 -8.69 47.42
C TYR A 375 9.46 -9.67 47.47
N ALA A 376 8.74 -9.81 46.39
CA ALA A 376 7.61 -10.73 46.32
C ALA A 376 7.64 -11.49 44.99
N GLY A 377 7.33 -12.77 45.03
CA GLY A 377 7.06 -13.62 43.89
C GLY A 377 5.73 -14.30 44.05
N SER A 378 4.92 -14.34 43.00
CA SER A 378 3.61 -14.99 43.03
C SER A 378 3.29 -15.66 41.71
N VAL A 379 2.59 -16.80 41.79
CA VAL A 379 1.89 -17.39 40.64
C VAL A 379 0.44 -16.93 40.71
N ASN A 380 -0.01 -16.30 39.64
CA ASN A 380 -1.37 -15.78 39.56
C ASN A 380 -2.16 -16.57 38.53
N VAL A 381 -3.40 -16.89 38.90
CA VAL A 381 -4.40 -17.48 38.00
C VAL A 381 -5.48 -16.44 37.79
N GLU A 382 -5.69 -16.06 36.52
CA GLU A 382 -6.72 -15.11 36.15
C GLU A 382 -7.73 -15.81 35.22
N TRP A 383 -8.99 -15.82 35.64
CA TRP A 383 -10.07 -16.46 34.87
C TRP A 383 -11.34 -15.59 34.92
N PRO A 384 -11.70 -14.95 33.83
CA PRO A 384 -12.95 -14.19 33.72
C PRO A 384 -14.14 -15.13 33.52
N PHE A 385 -14.56 -15.84 34.60
CA PHE A 385 -15.66 -16.81 34.50
C PHE A 385 -17.03 -16.15 34.29
N PHE A 386 -17.18 -14.87 34.65
CA PHE A 386 -18.35 -14.05 34.36
C PHE A 386 -17.95 -12.61 34.01
N ASP A 387 -18.27 -12.18 32.81
CA ASP A 387 -17.92 -10.87 32.27
C ASP A 387 -19.09 -10.17 31.53
N GLY A 388 -20.34 -10.50 31.96
CA GLY A 388 -21.52 -9.94 31.32
C GLY A 388 -21.73 -10.36 29.87
N GLY A 389 -21.05 -11.41 29.41
CA GLY A 389 -21.15 -11.91 28.03
C GLY A 389 -20.12 -11.31 27.06
N LEU A 390 -19.15 -10.54 27.54
CA LEU A 390 -18.09 -9.93 26.71
C LEU A 390 -17.33 -10.99 25.91
N ASN A 391 -16.81 -12.02 26.57
CA ASN A 391 -16.04 -13.07 25.91
C ASN A 391 -16.88 -13.88 24.91
N ARG A 392 -18.16 -14.15 25.23
CA ARG A 392 -19.08 -14.80 24.29
C ARG A 392 -19.24 -13.98 23.00
N ASN A 393 -19.40 -12.66 23.12
CA ASN A 393 -19.54 -11.78 21.96
C ASN A 393 -18.24 -11.62 21.20
N LYS A 394 -17.06 -11.59 21.86
CA LYS A 394 -15.75 -11.62 21.19
C LYS A 394 -15.57 -12.87 20.36
N VAL A 395 -15.93 -14.05 20.88
CA VAL A 395 -15.86 -15.30 20.11
C VAL A 395 -16.83 -15.28 18.91
N LYS A 396 -18.05 -14.77 19.10
CA LYS A 396 -19.03 -14.62 18.01
C LYS A 396 -18.53 -13.67 16.93
N GLN A 397 -17.90 -12.56 17.31
CA GLN A 397 -17.29 -11.59 16.38
C GLN A 397 -16.16 -12.24 15.59
N ALA A 398 -15.24 -12.94 16.25
CA ALA A 398 -14.12 -13.62 15.61
C ALA A 398 -14.60 -14.76 14.67
N ASP A 399 -15.66 -15.49 15.02
CA ASP A 399 -16.29 -16.51 14.17
C ASP A 399 -16.90 -15.88 12.89
N SER A 400 -17.59 -14.74 13.05
CA SER A 400 -18.12 -14.00 11.91
C SER A 400 -17.02 -13.46 11.00
N SER A 401 -15.93 -12.93 11.56
CA SER A 401 -14.78 -12.47 10.78
C SER A 401 -14.07 -13.62 10.04
N TRP A 402 -14.01 -14.81 10.64
CA TRP A 402 -13.48 -15.99 9.94
C TRP A 402 -14.38 -16.43 8.77
N ARG A 403 -15.70 -16.43 8.97
CA ARG A 403 -16.66 -16.75 7.87
C ARG A 403 -16.57 -15.70 6.76
N GLU A 404 -16.54 -14.41 7.08
CA GLU A 404 -16.33 -13.32 6.14
C GLU A 404 -15.07 -13.55 5.30
N ALA A 405 -13.95 -13.90 5.94
CA ALA A 405 -12.69 -14.17 5.25
C ALA A 405 -12.79 -15.37 4.30
N ASN A 406 -13.55 -16.43 4.65
CA ASN A 406 -13.79 -17.57 3.76
C ASN A 406 -14.65 -17.18 2.54
N GLU A 407 -15.71 -16.40 2.74
CA GLU A 407 -16.52 -15.88 1.62
C GLU A 407 -15.68 -14.95 0.70
N ALA A 408 -14.75 -14.16 1.26
CA ALA A 408 -13.83 -13.37 0.48
C ALA A 408 -12.86 -14.22 -0.38
N VAL A 409 -12.51 -15.44 0.06
CA VAL A 409 -11.75 -16.39 -0.75
C VAL A 409 -12.59 -16.92 -1.91
N LEU A 410 -13.85 -17.28 -1.66
CA LEU A 410 -14.76 -17.77 -2.71
C LEU A 410 -14.98 -16.69 -3.78
N LEU A 411 -15.25 -15.46 -3.35
CA LEU A 411 -15.39 -14.31 -4.26
C LEU A 411 -14.12 -14.11 -5.11
N ALA A 412 -12.94 -14.09 -4.48
CA ALA A 412 -11.68 -13.90 -5.20
C ALA A 412 -11.37 -15.05 -6.18
N ARG A 413 -11.76 -16.28 -5.83
CA ARG A 413 -11.68 -17.45 -6.74
C ARG A 413 -12.56 -17.25 -7.97
N ASP A 414 -13.82 -16.89 -7.77
CA ASP A 414 -14.78 -16.70 -8.85
C ASP A 414 -14.38 -15.54 -9.77
N GLU A 415 -13.89 -14.43 -9.19
CA GLU A 415 -13.33 -13.31 -9.94
C GLU A 415 -12.07 -13.72 -10.74
N ALA A 416 -11.19 -14.54 -10.17
CA ALA A 416 -10.00 -15.04 -10.86
C ALA A 416 -10.39 -15.90 -12.08
N VAL A 417 -11.32 -16.84 -11.91
CA VAL A 417 -11.84 -17.68 -13.00
C VAL A 417 -12.51 -16.82 -14.07
N ALA A 418 -13.42 -15.93 -13.70
CA ALA A 418 -14.12 -15.05 -14.64
C ALA A 418 -13.17 -14.13 -15.41
N THR A 419 -12.10 -13.65 -14.75
CA THR A 419 -11.10 -12.78 -15.38
C THR A 419 -10.28 -13.55 -16.41
N VAL A 420 -9.85 -14.78 -16.11
CA VAL A 420 -9.15 -15.64 -17.05
C VAL A 420 -10.04 -15.95 -18.28
N TRP A 421 -11.31 -16.29 -18.07
CA TRP A 421 -12.26 -16.54 -19.16
C TRP A 421 -12.42 -15.32 -20.09
N ARG A 422 -12.60 -14.13 -19.49
CA ARG A 422 -12.70 -12.88 -20.26
C ARG A 422 -11.41 -12.60 -21.04
N SER A 423 -10.25 -12.71 -20.38
CA SER A 423 -8.95 -12.45 -20.99
C SER A 423 -8.66 -13.41 -22.13
N TYR A 424 -8.97 -14.70 -21.98
CA TYR A 424 -8.82 -15.71 -23.02
C TYR A 424 -9.71 -15.43 -24.23
N THR A 425 -10.99 -15.13 -23.98
CA THR A 425 -11.94 -14.80 -25.06
C THR A 425 -11.52 -13.53 -25.79
N THR A 426 -11.06 -12.50 -25.06
CA THR A 426 -10.57 -11.26 -25.65
C THR A 426 -9.32 -11.50 -26.50
N ALA A 427 -8.37 -12.32 -26.01
CA ALA A 427 -7.16 -12.66 -26.75
C ALA A 427 -7.49 -13.41 -28.05
N LYS A 428 -8.41 -14.40 -27.99
CA LYS A 428 -8.88 -15.12 -29.17
C LYS A 428 -9.54 -14.20 -30.20
N ALA A 429 -10.42 -13.28 -29.73
CA ALA A 429 -11.05 -12.30 -30.61
C ALA A 429 -10.05 -11.31 -31.21
N SER A 430 -9.02 -10.90 -30.47
CA SER A 430 -7.98 -9.99 -30.96
C SER A 430 -7.16 -10.62 -32.09
N LEU A 431 -6.88 -11.93 -32.02
CA LEU A 431 -6.22 -12.65 -33.13
C LEU A 431 -7.06 -12.66 -34.43
N GLN A 432 -8.37 -12.87 -34.30
CA GLN A 432 -9.27 -12.83 -35.48
C GLN A 432 -9.36 -11.42 -36.05
N ARG A 433 -9.43 -10.37 -35.21
CA ARG A 433 -9.46 -8.98 -35.63
C ARG A 433 -8.19 -8.59 -36.41
N LYS A 434 -7.01 -9.08 -35.98
CA LYS A 434 -5.75 -8.79 -36.66
C LYS A 434 -5.81 -9.27 -38.09
N GLN A 435 -6.24 -10.50 -38.36
CA GLN A 435 -6.35 -11.03 -39.71
C GLN A 435 -7.29 -10.19 -40.59
N SER A 436 -8.48 -9.83 -40.02
CA SER A 436 -9.43 -8.95 -40.74
C SER A 436 -8.87 -7.54 -40.99
N ALA A 437 -8.05 -7.00 -40.08
CA ALA A 437 -7.39 -5.71 -40.20
C ALA A 437 -6.29 -5.75 -41.29
N ASP A 438 -5.55 -6.86 -41.40
CA ASP A 438 -4.55 -7.06 -42.46
C ASP A 438 -5.22 -7.12 -43.85
N ASP A 439 -6.34 -7.82 -43.97
CA ASP A 439 -7.10 -7.91 -45.21
C ASP A 439 -7.74 -6.55 -45.59
N LEU A 440 -8.29 -5.83 -44.58
CA LEU A 440 -8.82 -4.47 -44.73
C LEU A 440 -7.74 -3.50 -45.25
N LEU A 441 -6.54 -3.55 -44.67
CA LEU A 441 -5.44 -2.69 -45.08
C LEU A 441 -5.04 -2.97 -46.52
N LYS A 442 -4.88 -4.26 -46.91
CA LYS A 442 -4.55 -4.65 -48.30
C LYS A 442 -5.61 -4.17 -49.29
N ALA A 443 -6.89 -4.35 -48.98
CA ALA A 443 -7.99 -3.91 -49.85
C ALA A 443 -8.06 -2.39 -49.95
N SER A 444 -7.89 -1.67 -48.85
CA SER A 444 -7.90 -0.20 -48.82
C SER A 444 -6.73 0.40 -49.58
N GLN A 445 -5.54 -0.19 -49.48
CA GLN A 445 -4.36 0.21 -50.24
C GLN A 445 -4.59 0.03 -51.73
N ALA A 446 -5.02 -1.15 -52.19
CA ALA A 446 -5.30 -1.43 -53.58
C ALA A 446 -6.39 -0.50 -54.18
N SER A 447 -7.43 -0.20 -53.38
CA SER A 447 -8.49 0.75 -53.76
C SER A 447 -7.94 2.16 -53.95
N TYR A 448 -7.16 2.66 -53.01
CA TYR A 448 -6.55 3.99 -53.07
C TYR A 448 -5.63 4.10 -54.30
N ASP A 449 -4.75 3.13 -54.53
CA ASP A 449 -3.79 3.13 -55.64
C ASP A 449 -4.53 3.13 -56.97
N SER A 450 -5.59 2.32 -57.13
CA SER A 450 -6.42 2.25 -58.34
C SER A 450 -7.17 3.55 -58.62
N LEU A 451 -7.80 4.14 -57.56
CA LEU A 451 -8.55 5.39 -57.72
C LEU A 451 -7.61 6.58 -57.98
N MET A 452 -6.44 6.62 -57.37
CA MET A 452 -5.43 7.65 -57.63
C MET A 452 -4.91 7.58 -59.07
N ALA A 453 -4.62 6.37 -59.61
CA ALA A 453 -4.26 6.16 -60.98
C ALA A 453 -5.37 6.63 -61.95
N SER A 454 -6.62 6.26 -61.65
CA SER A 454 -7.81 6.66 -62.43
C SER A 454 -8.04 8.18 -62.41
N PHE A 455 -7.82 8.82 -61.27
CA PHE A 455 -7.92 10.28 -61.13
C PHE A 455 -6.86 11.00 -61.95
N ASN A 456 -5.64 10.49 -61.95
CA ASN A 456 -4.58 11.06 -62.79
C ASN A 456 -4.90 11.02 -64.33
N LEU A 457 -5.63 9.98 -64.71
CA LEU A 457 -6.15 9.84 -66.11
C LEU A 457 -7.46 10.60 -66.33
N GLY A 458 -8.00 11.31 -65.36
CA GLY A 458 -9.27 12.06 -65.46
C GLY A 458 -10.55 11.21 -65.53
N ARG A 459 -10.48 9.93 -65.04
CA ARG A 459 -11.57 8.94 -65.12
C ARG A 459 -12.41 8.82 -63.86
N THR A 460 -12.00 9.43 -62.75
CA THR A 460 -12.73 9.40 -61.44
C THR A 460 -12.70 10.78 -60.80
N SER A 461 -13.59 11.01 -59.83
CA SER A 461 -13.71 12.27 -59.11
C SER A 461 -12.67 12.40 -58.02
N ILE A 462 -12.35 13.63 -57.63
CA ILE A 462 -11.50 13.90 -56.45
C ILE A 462 -12.15 13.35 -55.17
N GLN A 463 -13.49 13.38 -55.07
CA GLN A 463 -14.23 12.89 -53.92
C GLN A 463 -13.96 11.39 -53.66
N ASP A 464 -13.89 10.58 -54.76
CA ASP A 464 -13.60 9.15 -54.65
C ASP A 464 -12.18 8.92 -54.14
N VAL A 465 -11.20 9.71 -54.58
CA VAL A 465 -9.81 9.64 -54.12
C VAL A 465 -9.70 10.03 -52.66
N LEU A 466 -10.35 11.12 -52.23
CA LEU A 466 -10.33 11.57 -50.83
C LEU A 466 -11.01 10.55 -49.90
N THR A 467 -12.10 9.92 -50.35
CA THR A 467 -12.78 8.86 -49.61
C THR A 467 -11.88 7.63 -49.45
N ALA A 468 -11.21 7.20 -50.52
CA ALA A 468 -10.28 6.07 -50.48
C ALA A 468 -9.05 6.38 -49.60
N GLN A 469 -8.52 7.61 -49.67
CA GLN A 469 -7.42 8.08 -48.82
C GLN A 469 -7.80 8.01 -47.32
N THR A 470 -8.99 8.52 -46.98
CA THR A 470 -9.49 8.45 -45.58
C THR A 470 -9.68 7.00 -45.13
N SER A 471 -10.20 6.14 -46.03
CA SER A 471 -10.38 4.71 -45.74
C SER A 471 -9.05 3.99 -45.54
N LEU A 472 -8.03 4.31 -46.32
CA LEU A 472 -6.67 3.78 -46.16
C LEU A 472 -6.03 4.23 -44.84
N ALA A 473 -6.09 5.52 -44.52
CA ALA A 473 -5.58 6.06 -43.27
C ALA A 473 -6.23 5.36 -42.03
N LYS A 474 -7.56 5.18 -42.09
CA LYS A 474 -8.31 4.46 -41.08
C LYS A 474 -7.90 2.98 -41.01
N ALA A 475 -7.68 2.30 -42.14
CA ALA A 475 -7.24 0.91 -42.15
C ALA A 475 -5.84 0.73 -41.53
N MET A 476 -4.90 1.66 -41.85
CA MET A 476 -3.55 1.68 -41.22
C MET A 476 -3.62 1.85 -39.71
N ALA A 477 -4.42 2.80 -39.24
CA ALA A 477 -4.63 3.02 -37.79
C ALA A 477 -5.26 1.79 -37.15
N THR A 478 -6.32 1.23 -37.73
CA THR A 478 -6.98 0.00 -37.25
C THR A 478 -5.99 -1.16 -37.14
N LYS A 479 -5.08 -1.32 -38.10
CA LYS A 479 -4.05 -2.37 -37.99
C LYS A 479 -3.11 -2.14 -36.80
N ALA A 480 -2.60 -0.93 -36.64
CA ALA A 480 -1.73 -0.60 -35.50
C ALA A 480 -2.42 -0.85 -34.15
N GLU A 481 -3.70 -0.48 -33.99
CA GLU A 481 -4.53 -0.73 -32.83
C GLU A 481 -4.80 -2.23 -32.61
N CYS A 482 -5.03 -3.00 -33.66
CA CYS A 482 -5.19 -4.45 -33.58
C CYS A 482 -3.90 -5.14 -33.14
N ASP A 483 -2.75 -4.74 -33.63
CA ASP A 483 -1.44 -5.25 -33.16
C ASP A 483 -1.22 -5.00 -31.69
N GLN A 484 -1.54 -3.80 -31.19
CA GLN A 484 -1.53 -3.49 -29.75
C GLN A 484 -2.53 -4.35 -28.96
N SER A 485 -3.77 -4.47 -29.48
CA SER A 485 -4.84 -5.22 -28.82
C SER A 485 -4.44 -6.67 -28.57
N ILE A 486 -3.71 -7.30 -29.47
CA ILE A 486 -3.18 -8.66 -29.28
C ILE A 486 -2.13 -8.67 -28.17
N ALA A 487 -1.11 -7.80 -28.24
CA ALA A 487 -0.06 -7.75 -27.25
C ALA A 487 -0.63 -7.49 -25.85
N SER A 488 -1.55 -6.52 -25.74
CA SER A 488 -2.24 -6.18 -24.52
C SER A 488 -3.11 -7.32 -23.98
N SER A 489 -3.85 -8.03 -24.85
CA SER A 489 -4.71 -9.13 -24.42
C SER A 489 -3.91 -10.35 -23.98
N LEU A 490 -2.78 -10.64 -24.62
CA LEU A 490 -1.86 -11.71 -24.19
C LEU A 490 -1.20 -11.38 -22.85
N ALA A 491 -0.74 -10.14 -22.66
CA ALA A 491 -0.22 -9.68 -21.35
C ALA A 491 -1.30 -9.76 -20.25
N THR A 492 -2.55 -9.39 -20.59
CA THR A 492 -3.69 -9.51 -19.67
C THR A 492 -3.98 -10.96 -19.31
N LEU A 493 -3.89 -11.89 -20.28
CA LEU A 493 -4.06 -13.32 -20.03
C LEU A 493 -2.94 -13.87 -19.13
N ALA A 494 -1.69 -13.50 -19.41
CA ALA A 494 -0.54 -13.87 -18.58
C ALA A 494 -0.68 -13.35 -17.14
N TYR A 495 -1.07 -12.10 -16.97
CA TYR A 495 -1.34 -11.50 -15.67
C TYR A 495 -2.50 -12.18 -14.92
N SER A 496 -3.63 -12.44 -15.62
CA SER A 496 -4.80 -13.07 -15.00
C SER A 496 -4.56 -14.52 -14.61
N SER A 497 -3.67 -15.22 -15.32
CA SER A 497 -3.25 -16.59 -14.99
C SER A 497 -2.12 -16.68 -13.97
N GLY A 498 -1.54 -15.53 -13.53
CA GLY A 498 -0.44 -15.49 -12.58
C GLY A 498 0.92 -15.87 -13.17
N GLN A 499 1.09 -15.74 -14.49
CA GLN A 499 2.30 -16.14 -15.24
C GLN A 499 3.20 -14.92 -15.62
N LEU A 500 2.89 -13.75 -15.10
CA LEU A 500 3.61 -12.51 -15.42
C LEU A 500 4.72 -12.25 -14.40
#